data_d6d8050a167186c6c705ec4fe1478e1f
#
_entry.id   d6d8050a167186c6c705ec4fe1478e1f
#
_cell.length_a   1.000
_cell.length_b   1.000
_cell.length_c   1.000
_cell.angle_alpha   90.00
_cell.angle_beta   90.00
_cell.angle_gamma   90.00
#
_symmetry.space_group_name_H-M   'P 1'
#
loop_
_entity.id
_entity.type
_entity.pdbx_description
1 polymer ?
#
loop_
_entity_poly.entity_id
_entity_poly.type
_entity_poly.pdbx_seq_one_letter_code
_entity_poly.pdbx_strand_id
1 'polypeptide(L)'
;NVLSMHALIGAYKAEGYEWVDELNQVLANNVDFACEHIWEQYKGIQVTKPQGTYMLFLDCTKWCEAHGKTIEELQKAGSDVGVAWQDGRRFHGPCHIRMNLALPLSRVQEAFARLDKYVFNA
;
A
#
# COMPACT_ATOMS: atom_id res chain seq x y z
N ASN A 1 -17.81 6.71 27.72
CA ASN A 1 -18.80 6.64 26.66
C ASN A 1 -19.38 5.22 26.60
N VAL A 2 -20.69 5.08 26.86
CA VAL A 2 -21.38 3.78 26.95
C VAL A 2 -21.33 3.02 25.62
N LEU A 3 -21.49 3.71 24.50
CA LEU A 3 -21.42 3.08 23.17
C LEU A 3 -20.03 2.45 22.90
N SER A 4 -18.95 3.11 23.27
CA SER A 4 -17.59 2.59 23.13
C SER A 4 -17.35 1.35 24.00
N MET A 5 -17.95 1.30 25.19
CA MET A 5 -17.87 0.11 26.06
C MET A 5 -18.58 -1.10 25.43
N HIS A 6 -19.78 -0.89 24.89
CA HIS A 6 -20.53 -1.96 24.22
C HIS A 6 -19.84 -2.41 22.91
N ALA A 7 -19.26 -1.47 22.15
CA ALA A 7 -18.48 -1.80 20.96
C ALA A 7 -17.26 -2.64 21.32
N LEU A 8 -16.53 -2.28 22.40
CA LEU A 8 -15.39 -3.08 22.89
C LEU A 8 -15.83 -4.49 23.30
N ILE A 9 -16.87 -4.61 24.11
CA ILE A 9 -17.40 -5.92 24.54
C ILE A 9 -17.83 -6.75 23.32
N GLY A 10 -18.45 -6.13 22.32
CA GLY A 10 -18.84 -6.80 21.07
C GLY A 10 -17.64 -7.28 20.25
N ALA A 11 -16.60 -6.44 20.12
CA ALA A 11 -15.41 -6.75 19.33
C ALA A 11 -14.56 -7.91 19.93
N TYR A 12 -14.55 -8.03 21.27
CA TYR A 12 -13.77 -9.07 21.97
C TYR A 12 -14.58 -10.34 22.25
N LYS A 13 -15.50 -10.69 21.36
CA LYS A 13 -16.17 -12.00 21.33
C LYS A 13 -15.49 -12.94 20.36
N ALA A 14 -15.87 -14.23 20.39
CA ALA A 14 -15.30 -15.24 19.50
C ALA A 14 -15.39 -14.83 18.02
N GLU A 15 -16.57 -14.36 17.59
CA GLU A 15 -16.82 -13.92 16.22
C GLU A 15 -15.94 -12.72 15.81
N GLY A 16 -15.57 -11.86 16.77
CA GLY A 16 -14.68 -10.74 16.53
C GLY A 16 -13.23 -11.20 16.30
N TYR A 17 -12.76 -12.20 17.01
CA TYR A 17 -11.45 -12.81 16.78
C TYR A 17 -11.40 -13.56 15.44
N GLU A 18 -12.40 -14.34 15.13
CA GLU A 18 -12.52 -15.04 13.83
C GLU A 18 -12.46 -14.04 12.66
N TRP A 19 -13.18 -12.93 12.76
CA TRP A 19 -13.15 -11.87 11.76
C TRP A 19 -11.75 -11.25 11.60
N VAL A 20 -11.05 -11.01 12.70
CA VAL A 20 -9.68 -10.47 12.66
C VAL A 20 -8.70 -11.45 12.03
N ASP A 21 -8.83 -12.74 12.31
CA ASP A 21 -7.99 -13.78 11.72
C ASP A 21 -8.20 -13.87 10.20
N GLU A 22 -9.46 -13.83 9.74
CA GLU A 22 -9.78 -13.77 8.31
C GLU A 22 -9.22 -12.49 7.66
N LEU A 23 -9.41 -11.32 8.29
CA LEU A 23 -8.87 -10.07 7.81
C LEU A 23 -7.35 -10.12 7.69
N ASN A 24 -6.66 -10.63 8.69
CA ASN A 24 -5.20 -10.75 8.68
C ASN A 24 -4.72 -11.63 7.52
N GLN A 25 -5.44 -12.70 7.19
CA GLN A 25 -5.11 -13.55 6.04
C GLN A 25 -5.29 -12.79 4.71
N VAL A 26 -6.35 -12.03 4.56
CA VAL A 26 -6.58 -11.19 3.36
C VAL A 26 -5.48 -10.13 3.23
N LEU A 27 -5.14 -9.46 4.32
CA LEU A 27 -4.08 -8.44 4.32
C LEU A 27 -2.70 -9.03 4.03
N ALA A 28 -2.39 -10.20 4.58
CA ALA A 28 -1.14 -10.91 4.28
C ALA A 28 -1.02 -11.23 2.78
N ASN A 29 -2.07 -11.77 2.18
CA ASN A 29 -2.11 -12.06 0.74
C ASN A 29 -1.93 -10.79 -0.11
N ASN A 30 -2.54 -9.67 0.27
CA ASN A 30 -2.38 -8.40 -0.43
C ASN A 30 -0.95 -7.86 -0.33
N VAL A 31 -0.34 -7.98 0.86
CA VAL A 31 1.05 -7.56 1.10
C VAL A 31 2.01 -8.42 0.29
N ASP A 32 1.81 -9.73 0.26
CA ASP A 32 2.65 -10.65 -0.50
C ASP A 32 2.59 -10.34 -1.99
N PHE A 33 1.39 -10.27 -2.54
CA PHE A 33 1.19 -9.89 -3.94
C PHE A 33 1.89 -8.56 -4.28
N ALA A 34 1.68 -7.52 -3.46
CA ALA A 34 2.23 -6.20 -3.75
C ALA A 34 3.76 -6.16 -3.65
N CYS A 35 4.34 -6.80 -2.63
CA CYS A 35 5.79 -6.84 -2.46
C CYS A 35 6.47 -7.62 -3.58
N GLU A 36 5.97 -8.80 -3.93
CA GLU A 36 6.49 -9.63 -5.03
C GLU A 36 6.42 -8.85 -6.35
N HIS A 37 5.28 -8.25 -6.65
CA HIS A 37 5.11 -7.44 -7.86
C HIS A 37 6.11 -6.28 -7.94
N ILE A 38 6.28 -5.53 -6.85
CA ILE A 38 7.24 -4.40 -6.80
C ILE A 38 8.67 -4.89 -7.01
N TRP A 39 9.09 -5.97 -6.34
CA TRP A 39 10.45 -6.49 -6.47
C TRP A 39 10.78 -6.97 -7.87
N GLU A 40 9.80 -7.55 -8.55
CA GLU A 40 9.98 -8.11 -9.89
C GLU A 40 9.90 -7.05 -11.00
N GLN A 41 8.95 -6.11 -10.88
CA GLN A 41 8.55 -5.23 -11.98
C GLN A 41 9.06 -3.78 -11.84
N TYR A 42 9.21 -3.25 -10.62
CA TYR A 42 9.47 -1.83 -10.41
C TYR A 42 10.94 -1.55 -10.11
N LYS A 43 11.75 -1.49 -11.17
CA LYS A 43 13.18 -1.19 -11.04
C LYS A 43 13.42 0.18 -10.41
N GLY A 44 14.20 0.22 -9.32
CA GLY A 44 14.50 1.45 -8.60
C GLY A 44 13.51 1.81 -7.49
N ILE A 45 12.41 1.08 -7.35
CA ILE A 45 11.55 1.16 -6.18
C ILE A 45 12.00 0.12 -5.15
N GLN A 46 12.17 0.53 -3.89
CA GLN A 46 12.53 -0.37 -2.81
C GLN A 46 11.40 -0.46 -1.80
N VAL A 47 11.10 -1.66 -1.35
CA VAL A 47 10.11 -1.92 -0.30
C VAL A 47 10.60 -3.03 0.60
N THR A 48 10.42 -2.85 1.90
CA THR A 48 10.58 -3.92 2.89
C THR A 48 9.22 -4.48 3.23
N LYS A 49 9.07 -5.81 3.17
CA LYS A 49 7.84 -6.47 3.58
C LYS A 49 7.57 -6.16 5.05
N PRO A 50 6.43 -5.56 5.39
CA PRO A 50 6.11 -5.20 6.76
C PRO A 50 5.83 -6.47 7.59
N GLN A 51 6.23 -6.46 8.86
CA GLN A 51 5.91 -7.52 9.82
C GLN A 51 4.48 -7.41 10.38
N GLY A 52 3.84 -6.29 10.15
CA GLY A 52 2.46 -5.98 10.52
C GLY A 52 1.98 -4.78 9.73
N THR A 53 0.73 -4.42 9.88
CA THR A 53 0.05 -3.37 9.11
C THR A 53 -0.26 -3.74 7.65
N TYR A 54 -1.13 -2.97 7.05
CA TYR A 54 -1.54 -3.04 5.64
C TYR A 54 -0.95 -1.90 4.81
N MET A 55 0.09 -1.25 5.32
CA MET A 55 0.72 -0.11 4.66
C MET A 55 2.10 -0.49 4.17
N LEU A 56 2.36 -0.29 2.88
CA LEU A 56 3.72 -0.32 2.34
C LEU A 56 4.34 1.06 2.36
N PHE A 57 5.63 1.13 2.63
CA PHE A 57 6.43 2.35 2.57
C PHE A 57 7.49 2.17 1.49
N LEU A 58 7.27 2.80 0.34
CA LEU A 58 8.06 2.62 -0.87
C LEU A 58 9.13 3.72 -0.96
N ASP A 59 10.40 3.34 -1.00
CA ASP A 59 11.48 4.24 -1.36
C ASP A 59 11.59 4.36 -2.88
N CYS A 60 11.28 5.56 -3.39
CA CYS A 60 11.27 5.86 -4.82
C CYS A 60 12.53 6.61 -5.28
N THR A 61 13.52 6.79 -4.42
CA THR A 61 14.70 7.63 -4.69
C THR A 61 15.39 7.22 -5.99
N LYS A 62 15.78 5.97 -6.12
CA LYS A 62 16.51 5.48 -7.29
C LYS A 62 15.68 5.53 -8.57
N TRP A 63 14.37 5.32 -8.46
CA TRP A 63 13.49 5.42 -9.62
C TRP A 63 13.37 6.88 -10.08
N CYS A 64 13.17 7.80 -9.18
CA CYS A 64 13.08 9.24 -9.48
C CYS A 64 14.38 9.75 -10.12
N GLU A 65 15.54 9.38 -9.57
CA GLU A 65 16.85 9.72 -10.12
C GLU A 65 17.04 9.18 -11.54
N ALA A 66 16.72 7.90 -11.77
CA ALA A 66 16.89 7.25 -13.06
C ALA A 66 16.01 7.85 -14.17
N HIS A 67 14.84 8.40 -13.81
CA HIS A 67 13.88 8.98 -14.77
C HIS A 67 13.90 10.51 -14.79
N GLY A 68 14.76 11.16 -13.97
CA GLY A 68 14.82 12.61 -13.86
C GLY A 68 13.49 13.23 -13.40
N LYS A 69 12.75 12.50 -12.55
CA LYS A 69 11.43 12.91 -12.04
C LYS A 69 11.48 13.21 -10.55
N THR A 70 10.60 14.07 -10.10
CA THR A 70 10.39 14.35 -8.69
C THR A 70 9.36 13.38 -8.07
N ILE A 71 9.33 13.32 -6.75
CA ILE A 71 8.32 12.50 -6.05
C ILE A 71 6.90 13.05 -6.28
N GLU A 72 6.75 14.36 -6.45
CA GLU A 72 5.48 15.01 -6.76
C GLU A 72 4.95 14.58 -8.14
N GLU A 73 5.83 14.51 -9.13
CA GLU A 73 5.47 14.04 -10.48
C GLU A 73 5.06 12.58 -10.47
N LEU A 74 5.74 11.72 -9.69
CA LEU A 74 5.37 10.33 -9.52
C LEU A 74 4.01 10.20 -8.81
N GLN A 75 3.79 10.97 -7.74
CA GLN A 75 2.51 10.99 -7.03
C GLN A 75 1.37 11.44 -7.94
N LYS A 76 1.62 12.47 -8.74
CA LYS A 76 0.65 12.95 -9.71
C LYS A 76 0.33 11.88 -10.76
N ALA A 77 1.33 11.22 -11.30
CA ALA A 77 1.14 10.17 -12.31
C ALA A 77 0.25 9.03 -11.77
N GLY A 78 0.45 8.59 -10.52
CA GLY A 78 -0.44 7.63 -9.88
C GLY A 78 -1.87 8.14 -9.73
N SER A 79 -2.03 9.39 -9.28
CA SER A 79 -3.34 10.01 -9.12
C SER A 79 -4.09 10.15 -10.45
N ASP A 80 -3.38 10.48 -11.53
CA ASP A 80 -3.95 10.64 -12.87
C ASP A 80 -4.54 9.32 -13.42
N VAL A 81 -4.03 8.18 -12.93
CA VAL A 81 -4.57 6.84 -13.29
C VAL A 81 -5.51 6.26 -12.23
N GLY A 82 -5.91 7.08 -11.25
CA GLY A 82 -6.87 6.71 -10.21
C GLY A 82 -6.27 5.91 -9.05
N VAL A 83 -4.95 5.95 -8.87
CA VAL A 83 -4.25 5.37 -7.73
C VAL A 83 -3.78 6.47 -6.80
N ALA A 84 -4.56 6.75 -5.75
CA ALA A 84 -4.21 7.73 -4.74
C ALA A 84 -3.37 7.09 -3.63
N TRP A 85 -2.15 7.56 -3.48
CA TRP A 85 -1.22 7.17 -2.43
C TRP A 85 -0.88 8.37 -1.54
N GLN A 86 -0.25 8.11 -0.40
CA GLN A 86 0.10 9.16 0.55
C GLN A 86 1.55 9.58 0.39
N ASP A 87 1.79 10.88 0.55
CA ASP A 87 3.12 11.47 0.58
C ASP A 87 3.91 10.98 1.80
N GLY A 88 5.05 10.34 1.55
CA GLY A 88 5.93 9.79 2.58
C GLY A 88 6.71 10.84 3.38
N ARG A 89 6.82 12.08 2.88
CA ARG A 89 7.59 13.15 3.56
C ARG A 89 7.07 13.45 4.97
N ARG A 90 5.75 13.30 5.18
CA ARG A 90 5.13 13.45 6.51
C ARG A 90 5.52 12.34 7.48
N PHE A 91 6.17 11.29 6.98
CA PHE A 91 6.61 10.10 7.71
C PHE A 91 8.13 9.90 7.61
N HIS A 92 8.88 11.02 7.48
CA HIS A 92 10.34 11.06 7.40
C HIS A 92 10.94 10.34 6.17
N GLY A 93 10.16 10.12 5.11
CA GLY A 93 10.63 9.59 3.84
C GLY A 93 10.64 10.66 2.75
N PRO A 94 11.75 11.36 2.50
CA PRO A 94 11.80 12.52 1.59
C PRO A 94 11.42 12.17 0.15
N CYS A 95 11.68 10.94 -0.28
CA CYS A 95 11.29 10.43 -1.60
C CYS A 95 10.51 9.12 -1.46
N HIS A 96 9.53 9.08 -0.56
CA HIS A 96 8.75 7.89 -0.28
C HIS A 96 7.26 8.08 -0.54
N ILE A 97 6.61 6.97 -0.80
CA ILE A 97 5.14 6.87 -0.95
C ILE A 97 4.62 5.83 0.06
N ARG A 98 3.49 6.13 0.70
CA ARG A 98 2.74 5.15 1.48
C ARG A 98 1.57 4.63 0.67
N MET A 99 1.51 3.31 0.53
CA MET A 99 0.46 2.61 -0.19
C MET A 99 -0.39 1.81 0.78
N ASN A 100 -1.70 2.03 0.77
CA ASN A 100 -2.67 1.30 1.57
C ASN A 100 -3.16 0.07 0.80
N LEU A 101 -3.09 -1.09 1.41
CA LEU A 101 -3.50 -2.37 0.81
C LEU A 101 -4.76 -2.97 1.47
N ALA A 102 -5.44 -2.23 2.35
CA ALA A 102 -6.67 -2.69 2.99
C ALA A 102 -7.88 -2.58 2.04
N LEU A 103 -7.82 -3.32 0.95
CA LEU A 103 -8.81 -3.40 -0.12
C LEU A 103 -9.03 -4.87 -0.53
N PRO A 104 -10.11 -5.21 -1.22
CA PRO A 104 -10.20 -6.50 -1.90
C PRO A 104 -9.01 -6.70 -2.87
N LEU A 105 -8.44 -7.90 -2.91
CA LEU A 105 -7.25 -8.20 -3.73
C LEU A 105 -7.45 -7.80 -5.20
N SER A 106 -8.64 -7.99 -5.75
CA SER A 106 -8.96 -7.58 -7.12
C SER A 106 -8.77 -6.07 -7.37
N ARG A 107 -9.02 -5.23 -6.38
CA ARG A 107 -8.77 -3.79 -6.46
C ARG A 107 -7.29 -3.44 -6.36
N VAL A 108 -6.56 -4.17 -5.54
CA VAL A 108 -5.10 -4.05 -5.47
C VAL A 108 -4.49 -4.41 -6.82
N GLN A 109 -4.87 -5.55 -7.39
CA GLN A 109 -4.42 -6.01 -8.71
C GLN A 109 -4.77 -5.00 -9.83
N GLU A 110 -5.99 -4.46 -9.82
CA GLU A 110 -6.38 -3.41 -10.78
C GLU A 110 -5.50 -2.16 -10.66
N ALA A 111 -5.19 -1.72 -9.44
CA ALA A 111 -4.32 -0.57 -9.21
C ALA A 111 -2.92 -0.82 -9.76
N PHE A 112 -2.34 -1.99 -9.49
CA PHE A 112 -1.02 -2.37 -10.02
C PHE A 112 -1.02 -2.45 -11.54
N ALA A 113 -2.03 -3.04 -12.17
CA ALA A 113 -2.15 -3.08 -13.63
C ALA A 113 -2.19 -1.68 -14.28
N ARG A 114 -2.83 -0.69 -13.62
CA ARG A 114 -2.81 0.70 -14.08
C ARG A 114 -1.44 1.35 -13.90
N LEU A 115 -0.78 1.11 -12.77
CA LEU A 115 0.56 1.60 -12.50
C LEU A 115 1.57 1.02 -13.50
N ASP A 116 1.50 -0.27 -13.78
CA ASP A 116 2.35 -0.93 -14.78
C ASP A 116 2.21 -0.24 -16.14
N LYS A 117 0.98 -0.09 -16.59
CA LYS A 117 0.72 0.39 -17.95
C LYS A 117 1.05 1.86 -18.17
N TYR A 118 0.86 2.71 -17.16
CA TYR A 118 0.86 4.15 -17.36
C TYR A 118 1.89 4.91 -16.53
N VAL A 119 2.57 4.26 -15.58
CA VAL A 119 3.50 4.94 -14.68
C VAL A 119 4.90 4.31 -14.74
N PHE A 120 5.01 3.00 -14.56
CA PHE A 120 6.31 2.35 -14.41
C PHE A 120 6.87 1.74 -15.70
N ASN A 121 6.02 1.37 -16.65
CA ASN A 121 6.42 0.82 -17.96
C ASN A 121 6.03 1.73 -19.13
N ALA A 122 5.72 3.00 -18.85
CA ALA A 122 5.36 4.00 -19.86
C ALA A 122 6.61 4.66 -20.48
#